data_bc096afb72611a267acd6a53ea95c5e2
#
_entry.id   bc096afb72611a267acd6a53ea95c5e2
#
_cell.length_a   1.000
_cell.length_b   1.000
_cell.length_c   1.000
_cell.angle_alpha   90.00
_cell.angle_beta   90.00
_cell.angle_gamma   90.00
#
_symmetry.space_group_name_H-M   'P 1'
#
loop_
_entity.id
_entity.type
_entity.pdbx_description
1 polymer ?
#
loop_
_entity_poly.entity_id
_entity_poly.type
_entity_poly.pdbx_seq_one_letter_code
_entity_poly.pdbx_strand_id
1 'polypeptide(L)'
;MKKFIYTSVLAVLTLMTACKKEEQNSPISENSDKIAQLKKDLSGYAILGQHVKLAGVDKTLLKSGCPTQFTFKWDEATQKMGILISKTQPGNMPFPISVVMRANVMELNSWDKDLYKGNWVKLYDDNAVTTTYEDEVNYKGDKPVRGGNSMVKAYYNLDTHEIEMNLNYNIMNVTGYVFKQKVVGNRTEAEFEEALFTYEEALAEEKLKQNLQVFKVNPQDAIDSLGTQKTFNATVTYEKKATKAQLPLSFSWNGKEGRDPAGRLTVTLAKTQVGNQQIELKAVGRFHDIITKREFAKYDNIVTGGTCKLKAVEVTSTIYSADGKTKLKTSTKGVLRMYANTGKPQAILNFIDPETGLQIAASFGHEH
;
A
#
# COMPACT_ATOMS: atom_id res chain seq x y z
N MET A 1 -32.82 56.06 -23.09
CA MET A 1 -32.23 55.09 -22.16
C MET A 1 -32.28 53.63 -22.71
N LYS A 2 -32.07 53.37 -23.98
CA LYS A 2 -32.06 51.99 -24.57
C LYS A 2 -30.78 51.66 -25.35
N LYS A 3 -29.76 52.52 -25.35
CA LYS A 3 -28.52 52.28 -26.10
C LYS A 3 -27.31 51.90 -25.22
N PHE A 4 -27.43 51.93 -23.90
CA PHE A 4 -26.30 51.59 -22.98
C PHE A 4 -26.26 50.15 -22.54
N ILE A 5 -27.29 49.34 -22.79
CA ILE A 5 -27.37 47.96 -22.30
C ILE A 5 -26.71 46.95 -23.27
N TYR A 6 -26.62 47.32 -24.56
CA TYR A 6 -26.03 46.40 -25.56
C TYR A 6 -24.50 46.37 -25.58
N THR A 7 -23.84 47.38 -25.08
CA THR A 7 -22.37 47.45 -25.10
C THR A 7 -21.74 46.68 -23.95
N SER A 8 -22.45 46.49 -22.83
CA SER A 8 -21.95 45.75 -21.68
C SER A 8 -22.08 44.20 -21.82
N VAL A 9 -23.05 43.74 -22.60
CA VAL A 9 -23.26 42.29 -22.86
C VAL A 9 -22.24 41.76 -23.86
N LEU A 10 -21.78 42.61 -24.81
CA LEU A 10 -20.78 42.17 -25.80
C LEU A 10 -19.37 42.11 -25.19
N ALA A 11 -19.06 42.94 -24.16
CA ALA A 11 -17.79 42.92 -23.47
C ALA A 11 -17.62 41.73 -22.51
N VAL A 12 -18.72 41.20 -21.97
CA VAL A 12 -18.72 39.99 -21.13
C VAL A 12 -18.60 38.70 -21.94
N LEU A 13 -19.14 38.68 -23.16
CA LEU A 13 -18.99 37.50 -24.04
C LEU A 13 -17.59 37.38 -24.68
N THR A 14 -16.86 38.50 -24.83
CA THR A 14 -15.47 38.45 -25.32
C THR A 14 -14.48 38.08 -24.25
N LEU A 15 -14.80 38.27 -22.98
CA LEU A 15 -13.96 37.82 -21.85
C LEU A 15 -14.09 36.30 -21.57
N MET A 16 -15.19 35.65 -21.98
CA MET A 16 -15.36 34.21 -21.80
C MET A 16 -14.72 33.37 -22.91
N THR A 17 -14.34 33.97 -24.04
CA THR A 17 -13.62 33.27 -25.12
C THR A 17 -12.10 33.38 -25.05
N ALA A 18 -11.56 34.20 -24.14
CA ALA A 18 -10.12 34.35 -23.95
C ALA A 18 -9.50 33.31 -22.99
N CYS A 19 -10.29 32.43 -22.36
CA CYS A 19 -9.81 31.43 -21.42
C CYS A 19 -9.72 30.01 -21.99
N LYS A 20 -9.50 29.84 -23.30
CA LYS A 20 -9.22 28.52 -23.89
C LYS A 20 -8.13 28.59 -24.95
N LYS A 21 -6.93 28.89 -24.52
CA LYS A 21 -5.72 28.30 -25.07
C LYS A 21 -4.93 27.77 -23.88
N GLU A 22 -5.28 26.57 -23.42
CA GLU A 22 -4.27 25.75 -22.76
C GLU A 22 -3.14 25.60 -23.79
N GLU A 23 -1.98 26.20 -23.51
CA GLU A 23 -0.77 25.93 -24.26
C GLU A 23 -0.59 24.39 -24.20
N GLN A 24 -0.73 23.76 -25.36
CA GLN A 24 -0.52 22.31 -25.45
C GLN A 24 0.92 22.03 -25.02
N ASN A 25 1.06 21.23 -23.96
CA ASN A 25 2.37 20.69 -23.61
C ASN A 25 2.89 19.86 -24.80
N SER A 26 4.16 20.04 -25.13
CA SER A 26 4.80 19.22 -26.16
C SER A 26 5.39 17.95 -25.54
N PRO A 27 5.20 16.77 -26.15
CA PRO A 27 5.90 15.56 -25.73
C PRO A 27 7.40 15.77 -25.79
N ILE A 28 8.12 15.20 -24.82
CA ILE A 28 9.58 15.16 -24.82
C ILE A 28 10.03 14.12 -25.85
N SER A 29 11.06 14.41 -26.63
CA SER A 29 11.65 13.43 -27.56
C SER A 29 12.11 12.17 -26.83
N GLU A 30 11.77 11.00 -27.36
CA GLU A 30 12.08 9.69 -26.81
C GLU A 30 13.59 9.46 -26.52
N ASN A 31 14.45 10.08 -27.34
CA ASN A 31 15.90 9.98 -27.22
C ASN A 31 16.51 11.10 -26.36
N SER A 32 15.70 11.83 -25.58
CA SER A 32 16.22 12.88 -24.71
C SER A 32 16.88 12.32 -23.46
N ASP A 33 17.92 13.01 -22.97
CA ASP A 33 18.56 12.68 -21.69
C ASP A 33 17.56 12.69 -20.54
N LYS A 34 16.51 13.53 -20.60
CA LYS A 34 15.45 13.61 -19.60
C LYS A 34 14.64 12.30 -19.53
N ILE A 35 14.30 11.71 -20.68
CA ILE A 35 13.60 10.42 -20.72
C ILE A 35 14.50 9.32 -20.17
N ALA A 36 15.78 9.29 -20.58
CA ALA A 36 16.73 8.30 -20.10
C ALA A 36 16.91 8.37 -18.58
N GLN A 37 17.02 9.60 -18.03
CA GLN A 37 17.12 9.80 -16.60
C GLN A 37 15.81 9.41 -15.89
N LEU A 38 14.66 9.83 -16.40
CA LEU A 38 13.35 9.50 -15.84
C LEU A 38 13.13 7.98 -15.76
N LYS A 39 13.47 7.24 -16.84
CA LYS A 39 13.41 5.77 -16.88
C LYS A 39 14.25 5.13 -15.77
N LYS A 40 15.42 5.69 -15.50
CA LYS A 40 16.34 5.21 -14.45
C LYS A 40 15.80 5.54 -13.05
N ASP A 41 15.36 6.77 -12.85
CA ASP A 41 14.95 7.30 -11.54
C ASP A 41 13.59 6.77 -11.11
N LEU A 42 12.63 6.76 -12.03
CA LEU A 42 11.31 6.19 -11.86
C LEU A 42 11.28 4.76 -12.40
N SER A 43 12.01 3.88 -11.75
CA SER A 43 11.97 2.44 -12.00
C SER A 43 11.68 1.70 -10.71
N GLY A 44 10.81 0.66 -10.80
CA GLY A 44 10.54 -0.22 -9.67
C GLY A 44 9.55 0.37 -8.66
N TYR A 45 9.69 -0.04 -7.42
CA TYR A 45 8.71 0.08 -6.37
C TYR A 45 9.04 1.23 -5.41
N ALA A 46 8.07 2.11 -5.22
CA ALA A 46 8.16 3.24 -4.30
C ALA A 46 6.99 3.23 -3.30
N ILE A 47 7.19 3.82 -2.14
CA ILE A 47 6.16 4.04 -1.11
C ILE A 47 5.93 5.54 -0.99
N LEU A 48 4.72 5.99 -1.34
CA LEU A 48 4.36 7.39 -1.30
C LEU A 48 3.11 7.60 -0.44
N GLY A 49 3.08 8.69 0.32
CA GLY A 49 1.90 9.09 1.08
C GLY A 49 0.84 9.66 0.12
N GLN A 50 -0.28 8.96 -0.01
CA GLN A 50 -1.38 9.35 -0.89
C GLN A 50 -2.56 9.88 -0.08
N HIS A 51 -3.12 10.99 -0.52
CA HIS A 51 -4.43 11.48 -0.11
C HIS A 51 -5.48 11.02 -1.09
N VAL A 52 -6.62 10.58 -0.61
CA VAL A 52 -7.71 10.08 -1.44
C VAL A 52 -8.98 10.89 -1.18
N LYS A 53 -9.56 11.43 -2.27
CA LYS A 53 -10.88 12.04 -2.24
C LYS A 53 -11.89 11.10 -2.87
N LEU A 54 -13.04 10.97 -2.21
CA LEU A 54 -14.21 10.27 -2.73
C LEU A 54 -15.32 11.30 -2.95
N ALA A 55 -15.78 11.42 -4.17
CA ALA A 55 -16.77 12.43 -4.57
C ALA A 55 -16.36 13.87 -4.13
N GLY A 56 -15.08 14.21 -4.26
CA GLY A 56 -14.52 15.52 -3.91
C GLY A 56 -14.19 15.72 -2.43
N VAL A 57 -14.61 14.81 -1.54
CA VAL A 57 -14.34 14.89 -0.08
C VAL A 57 -13.08 14.12 0.26
N ASP A 58 -12.10 14.78 0.88
CA ASP A 58 -10.89 14.13 1.36
C ASP A 58 -11.25 13.12 2.47
N LYS A 59 -10.79 11.88 2.29
CA LYS A 59 -11.00 10.77 3.24
C LYS A 59 -9.72 10.40 3.99
N THR A 60 -8.64 11.13 3.76
CA THR A 60 -7.35 10.90 4.39
C THR A 60 -7.22 11.81 5.60
N LEU A 61 -7.21 11.22 6.78
CA LEU A 61 -7.22 11.97 8.03
C LEU A 61 -5.85 12.57 8.36
N LEU A 62 -4.77 11.84 8.07
CA LEU A 62 -3.41 12.28 8.38
C LEU A 62 -2.80 13.08 7.24
N LYS A 63 -2.13 14.18 7.59
CA LYS A 63 -1.45 15.07 6.63
C LYS A 63 -0.34 14.38 5.83
N SER A 64 0.25 13.32 6.37
CA SER A 64 1.28 12.53 5.68
C SER A 64 0.75 11.73 4.48
N GLY A 65 -0.56 11.62 4.34
CA GLY A 65 -1.19 10.70 3.41
C GLY A 65 -1.10 9.24 3.87
N CYS A 66 -1.87 8.37 3.24
CA CYS A 66 -1.79 6.93 3.47
C CYS A 66 -0.64 6.33 2.66
N PRO A 67 0.30 5.59 3.25
CA PRO A 67 1.32 4.88 2.51
C PRO A 67 0.69 4.00 1.43
N THR A 68 1.09 4.22 0.20
CA THR A 68 0.56 3.54 -0.98
C THR A 68 1.72 3.04 -1.81
N GLN A 69 1.59 1.86 -2.34
CA GLN A 69 2.58 1.26 -3.23
C GLN A 69 2.42 1.83 -4.65
N PHE A 70 3.47 2.42 -5.17
CA PHE A 70 3.57 2.87 -6.55
C PHE A 70 4.68 2.09 -7.24
N THR A 71 4.38 1.48 -8.37
CA THR A 71 5.38 0.91 -9.25
C THR A 71 5.39 1.69 -10.54
N PHE A 72 6.55 2.22 -10.89
CA PHE A 72 6.75 2.94 -12.13
C PHE A 72 7.44 2.02 -13.12
N LYS A 73 6.92 1.96 -14.35
CA LYS A 73 7.43 1.12 -15.40
C LYS A 73 7.27 1.81 -16.75
N TRP A 74 8.38 2.00 -17.44
CA TRP A 74 8.33 2.48 -18.81
C TRP A 74 7.76 1.42 -19.74
N ASP A 75 6.79 1.81 -20.54
CA ASP A 75 6.20 0.97 -21.58
C ASP A 75 6.83 1.32 -22.94
N GLU A 76 7.72 0.48 -23.41
CA GLU A 76 8.44 0.71 -24.68
C GLU A 76 7.50 0.64 -25.91
N ALA A 77 6.39 -0.08 -25.82
CA ALA A 77 5.45 -0.20 -26.93
C ALA A 77 4.61 1.07 -27.13
N THR A 78 4.25 1.74 -26.05
CA THR A 78 3.42 2.95 -26.08
C THR A 78 4.22 4.23 -25.81
N GLN A 79 5.50 4.12 -25.45
CA GLN A 79 6.37 5.23 -25.06
C GLN A 79 5.76 6.09 -23.93
N LYS A 80 5.12 5.42 -22.97
CA LYS A 80 4.48 6.05 -21.82
C LYS A 80 5.05 5.55 -20.50
N MET A 81 4.97 6.37 -19.46
CA MET A 81 5.23 5.93 -18.10
C MET A 81 3.99 5.24 -17.53
N GLY A 82 4.10 3.96 -17.25
CA GLY A 82 3.12 3.19 -16.50
C GLY A 82 3.23 3.48 -15.01
N ILE A 83 2.10 3.74 -14.37
CA ILE A 83 1.96 4.00 -12.93
C ILE A 83 1.02 2.95 -12.37
N LEU A 84 1.57 1.95 -11.71
CA LEU A 84 0.80 0.96 -10.96
C LEU A 84 0.62 1.44 -9.53
N ILE A 85 -0.61 1.51 -9.09
CA ILE A 85 -0.99 1.82 -7.72
C ILE A 85 -1.56 0.56 -7.12
N SER A 86 -0.86 -0.01 -6.14
CA SER A 86 -1.23 -1.31 -5.56
C SER A 86 -1.87 -1.15 -4.19
N LYS A 87 -2.86 -2.00 -3.92
CA LYS A 87 -3.47 -2.18 -2.59
C LYS A 87 -3.96 -0.88 -1.95
N THR A 88 -4.35 0.11 -2.76
CA THR A 88 -4.95 1.33 -2.23
C THR A 88 -6.39 1.07 -1.80
N GLN A 89 -6.76 1.56 -0.63
CA GLN A 89 -8.11 1.38 -0.09
C GLN A 89 -8.70 2.75 0.27
N PRO A 90 -9.24 3.46 -0.74
CA PRO A 90 -9.77 4.80 -0.53
C PRO A 90 -11.04 4.80 0.34
N GLY A 91 -11.02 5.61 1.38
CA GLY A 91 -12.17 5.84 2.25
C GLY A 91 -12.66 4.57 2.94
N ASN A 92 -13.97 4.31 2.82
CA ASN A 92 -14.61 3.14 3.42
C ASN A 92 -14.81 1.99 2.42
N MET A 93 -14.00 1.89 1.39
CA MET A 93 -14.09 0.76 0.46
C MET A 93 -13.89 -0.56 1.19
N PRO A 94 -14.71 -1.57 0.92
CA PRO A 94 -14.64 -2.85 1.64
C PRO A 94 -13.43 -3.69 1.25
N PHE A 95 -12.77 -3.36 0.14
CA PHE A 95 -11.62 -4.09 -0.38
C PHE A 95 -10.60 -3.11 -0.98
N PRO A 96 -9.30 -3.45 -0.95
CA PRO A 96 -8.27 -2.68 -1.65
C PRO A 96 -8.44 -2.83 -3.17
N ILE A 97 -8.08 -1.78 -3.89
CA ILE A 97 -8.00 -1.78 -5.34
C ILE A 97 -6.55 -1.63 -5.80
N SER A 98 -6.24 -2.20 -6.94
CA SER A 98 -4.97 -1.99 -7.64
C SER A 98 -5.28 -1.59 -9.07
N VAL A 99 -4.66 -0.52 -9.53
CA VAL A 99 -4.92 0.05 -10.85
C VAL A 99 -3.63 0.45 -11.55
N VAL A 100 -3.67 0.38 -12.86
CA VAL A 100 -2.59 0.87 -13.73
C VAL A 100 -3.10 2.03 -14.56
N MET A 101 -2.31 3.07 -14.65
CA MET A 101 -2.52 4.21 -15.53
C MET A 101 -1.26 4.48 -16.32
N ARG A 102 -1.37 5.07 -17.50
CA ARG A 102 -0.22 5.44 -18.33
C ARG A 102 -0.28 6.92 -18.66
N ALA A 103 0.87 7.56 -18.68
CA ALA A 103 0.99 8.98 -18.98
C ALA A 103 2.11 9.25 -20.00
N ASN A 104 1.87 10.21 -20.87
CA ASN A 104 2.91 10.76 -21.74
C ASN A 104 3.88 11.60 -20.88
N VAL A 105 5.16 11.61 -21.25
CA VAL A 105 6.16 12.50 -20.67
C VAL A 105 6.24 13.77 -21.50
N MET A 106 6.05 14.91 -20.86
CA MET A 106 5.87 16.19 -21.53
C MET A 106 6.78 17.26 -20.93
N GLU A 107 7.18 18.24 -21.75
CA GLU A 107 7.78 19.46 -21.25
C GLU A 107 6.75 20.29 -20.45
N LEU A 108 7.25 21.07 -19.52
CA LEU A 108 6.42 22.03 -18.80
C LEU A 108 5.98 23.17 -19.73
N ASN A 109 4.71 23.53 -19.69
CA ASN A 109 4.23 24.75 -20.33
C ASN A 109 4.65 26.01 -19.51
N SER A 110 4.31 27.20 -19.98
CA SER A 110 4.67 28.47 -19.31
C SER A 110 4.12 28.55 -17.89
N TRP A 111 2.86 28.13 -17.67
CA TRP A 111 2.20 28.13 -16.36
C TRP A 111 2.85 27.12 -15.41
N ASP A 112 3.13 25.93 -15.89
CA ASP A 112 3.80 24.90 -15.09
C ASP A 112 5.21 25.37 -14.68
N LYS A 113 5.96 26.05 -15.58
CA LYS A 113 7.30 26.60 -15.30
C LYS A 113 7.31 27.69 -14.22
N ASP A 114 6.20 28.38 -14.05
CA ASP A 114 6.07 29.36 -12.96
C ASP A 114 5.94 28.71 -11.59
N LEU A 115 5.31 27.55 -11.52
CA LEU A 115 5.10 26.79 -10.28
C LEU A 115 6.26 25.85 -9.97
N TYR A 116 6.86 25.23 -11.01
CA TYR A 116 7.89 24.21 -10.90
C TYR A 116 9.22 24.72 -11.44
N LYS A 117 9.98 25.44 -10.58
CA LYS A 117 11.31 25.92 -10.95
C LYS A 117 12.35 24.82 -10.88
N GLY A 118 13.24 24.74 -11.88
CA GLY A 118 14.28 23.73 -11.98
C GLY A 118 13.98 22.66 -13.05
N ASN A 119 14.57 21.50 -12.89
CA ASN A 119 14.55 20.43 -13.89
C ASN A 119 13.37 19.47 -13.71
N TRP A 120 12.17 19.97 -13.93
CA TRP A 120 10.93 19.19 -13.83
C TRP A 120 10.47 18.68 -15.20
N VAL A 121 9.87 17.51 -15.18
CA VAL A 121 9.10 16.93 -16.30
C VAL A 121 7.66 16.70 -15.85
N LYS A 122 6.75 16.68 -16.81
CA LYS A 122 5.33 16.45 -16.57
C LYS A 122 4.93 15.09 -17.11
N LEU A 123 4.27 14.29 -16.30
CA LEU A 123 3.58 13.07 -16.71
C LEU A 123 2.11 13.42 -16.85
N TYR A 124 1.57 13.32 -18.06
CA TYR A 124 0.22 13.81 -18.32
C TYR A 124 -0.52 12.95 -19.33
N ASP A 125 -1.77 12.65 -19.00
CA ASP A 125 -2.77 12.11 -19.90
C ASP A 125 -4.15 12.47 -19.33
N ASP A 126 -4.94 13.24 -20.06
CA ASP A 126 -6.30 13.67 -19.68
C ASP A 126 -7.38 12.69 -20.13
N ASN A 127 -6.99 11.70 -20.90
CA ASN A 127 -7.84 10.60 -21.35
C ASN A 127 -7.19 9.26 -21.04
N ALA A 128 -6.51 9.18 -19.90
CA ALA A 128 -5.87 7.96 -19.45
C ALA A 128 -6.90 6.83 -19.30
N VAL A 129 -6.44 5.62 -19.53
CA VAL A 129 -7.22 4.40 -19.33
C VAL A 129 -6.77 3.78 -18.02
N THR A 130 -7.71 3.52 -17.12
CA THR A 130 -7.45 2.77 -15.89
C THR A 130 -7.69 1.30 -16.13
N THR A 131 -6.69 0.48 -15.85
CA THR A 131 -6.73 -0.98 -15.99
C THR A 131 -6.65 -1.62 -14.60
N THR A 132 -7.30 -2.77 -14.35
CA THR A 132 -7.13 -3.50 -13.10
C THR A 132 -5.78 -4.19 -13.05
N TYR A 133 -5.31 -4.47 -11.83
CA TYR A 133 -4.05 -5.19 -11.63
C TYR A 133 -4.06 -6.62 -12.19
N GLU A 134 -5.18 -7.30 -12.11
CA GLU A 134 -5.34 -8.66 -12.65
C GLU A 134 -5.13 -8.69 -14.16
N ASP A 135 -5.54 -7.62 -14.84
CA ASP A 135 -5.30 -7.45 -16.26
C ASP A 135 -3.84 -7.03 -16.54
N GLU A 136 -3.09 -6.48 -15.58
CA GLU A 136 -1.71 -6.07 -15.80
C GLU A 136 -0.73 -7.24 -15.81
N VAL A 137 -0.88 -8.22 -14.94
CA VAL A 137 -0.06 -9.45 -14.97
C VAL A 137 -0.22 -10.16 -16.32
N ASN A 138 -1.40 -9.99 -16.96
CA ASN A 138 -1.75 -10.50 -18.27
C ASN A 138 -1.86 -9.38 -19.33
N TYR A 139 -1.36 -8.18 -19.04
CA TYR A 139 -1.55 -7.00 -19.87
C TYR A 139 -0.99 -7.24 -21.28
N LYS A 140 -1.91 -7.44 -22.22
CA LYS A 140 -1.65 -7.59 -23.65
C LYS A 140 -2.21 -6.42 -24.46
N GLY A 141 -2.35 -5.25 -23.86
CA GLY A 141 -2.90 -4.06 -24.49
C GLY A 141 -4.03 -3.40 -23.70
N ASP A 142 -4.50 -2.27 -24.20
CA ASP A 142 -5.46 -1.40 -23.53
C ASP A 142 -6.87 -2.01 -23.44
N LYS A 143 -7.10 -2.90 -22.47
CA LYS A 143 -8.46 -3.23 -22.05
C LYS A 143 -8.85 -2.31 -20.91
N PRO A 144 -9.60 -1.25 -21.13
CA PRO A 144 -10.06 -0.38 -20.06
C PRO A 144 -11.05 -1.13 -19.17
N VAL A 145 -10.90 -1.00 -17.86
CA VAL A 145 -11.91 -1.45 -16.89
C VAL A 145 -13.18 -0.62 -17.06
N ARG A 146 -13.01 0.66 -17.38
CA ARG A 146 -14.06 1.59 -17.78
C ARG A 146 -13.51 2.52 -18.84
N GLY A 147 -14.31 2.83 -19.85
CA GLY A 147 -13.88 3.73 -20.93
C GLY A 147 -13.57 5.12 -20.45
N GLY A 148 -12.48 5.71 -20.92
CA GLY A 148 -12.09 7.10 -20.91
C GLY A 148 -12.24 7.91 -19.62
N ASN A 149 -11.84 9.19 -19.65
CA ASN A 149 -11.99 10.18 -18.57
C ASN A 149 -11.19 9.94 -17.27
N SER A 150 -10.28 8.99 -17.22
CA SER A 150 -9.23 8.98 -16.19
C SER A 150 -8.20 10.05 -16.52
N MET A 151 -7.54 10.59 -15.50
CA MET A 151 -6.53 11.62 -15.69
C MET A 151 -5.29 11.30 -14.85
N VAL A 152 -4.14 11.44 -15.47
CA VAL A 152 -2.84 11.51 -14.80
C VAL A 152 -2.28 12.91 -14.99
N LYS A 153 -1.96 13.58 -13.90
CA LYS A 153 -1.20 14.83 -13.89
C LYS A 153 -0.17 14.74 -12.79
N ALA A 154 1.07 14.51 -13.16
CA ALA A 154 2.17 14.40 -12.22
C ALA A 154 3.35 15.25 -12.69
N TYR A 155 4.16 15.68 -11.72
CA TYR A 155 5.38 16.44 -11.95
C TYR A 155 6.52 15.74 -11.22
N TYR A 156 7.62 15.51 -11.91
CA TYR A 156 8.80 14.89 -11.35
C TYR A 156 10.03 15.76 -11.56
N ASN A 157 10.79 15.98 -10.50
CA ASN A 157 12.03 16.72 -10.54
C ASN A 157 13.22 15.78 -10.72
N LEU A 158 13.92 15.92 -11.84
CA LEU A 158 15.06 15.07 -12.20
C LEU A 158 16.30 15.29 -11.31
N ASP A 159 16.40 16.45 -10.64
CA ASP A 159 17.55 16.76 -9.78
C ASP A 159 17.30 16.38 -8.32
N THR A 160 16.09 16.63 -7.80
CA THR A 160 15.75 16.39 -6.38
C THR A 160 15.05 15.06 -6.15
N HIS A 161 14.61 14.38 -7.22
CA HIS A 161 13.79 13.16 -7.20
C HIS A 161 12.46 13.34 -6.45
N GLU A 162 11.93 14.55 -6.44
CA GLU A 162 10.61 14.83 -5.88
C GLU A 162 9.51 14.60 -6.90
N ILE A 163 8.38 14.07 -6.43
CA ILE A 163 7.18 13.88 -7.22
C ILE A 163 5.97 14.53 -6.56
N GLU A 164 5.07 15.03 -7.40
CA GLU A 164 3.74 15.47 -7.02
C GLU A 164 2.74 14.92 -8.03
N MET A 165 1.60 14.37 -7.56
CA MET A 165 0.64 13.72 -8.46
C MET A 165 -0.80 14.08 -8.13
N ASN A 166 -1.60 14.19 -9.18
CA ASN A 166 -3.06 14.24 -9.15
C ASN A 166 -3.58 13.19 -10.13
N LEU A 167 -4.33 12.22 -9.60
CA LEU A 167 -4.77 11.04 -10.33
C LEU A 167 -6.30 10.91 -10.23
N ASN A 168 -6.99 10.93 -11.34
CA ASN A 168 -8.41 10.58 -11.40
C ASN A 168 -8.54 9.16 -11.93
N TYR A 169 -8.95 8.25 -11.06
CA TYR A 169 -9.07 6.83 -11.41
C TYR A 169 -10.31 6.50 -12.25
N ASN A 170 -11.27 7.44 -12.37
CA ASN A 170 -12.57 7.19 -12.98
C ASN A 170 -13.30 5.94 -12.42
N ILE A 171 -13.01 5.61 -11.16
CA ILE A 171 -13.66 4.52 -10.44
C ILE A 171 -14.36 5.14 -9.24
N MET A 172 -15.69 5.02 -9.18
CA MET A 172 -16.52 5.49 -8.05
C MET A 172 -16.25 6.95 -7.63
N ASN A 173 -15.87 7.84 -8.56
CA ASN A 173 -15.45 9.23 -8.29
C ASN A 173 -14.26 9.34 -7.32
N VAL A 174 -13.33 8.40 -7.39
CA VAL A 174 -12.10 8.39 -6.59
C VAL A 174 -11.01 9.17 -7.31
N THR A 175 -10.37 10.09 -6.57
CA THR A 175 -9.16 10.80 -7.00
C THR A 175 -8.07 10.64 -5.95
N GLY A 176 -6.84 10.41 -6.42
CA GLY A 176 -5.65 10.31 -5.57
C GLY A 176 -4.76 11.54 -5.72
N TYR A 177 -4.19 12.00 -4.62
CA TYR A 177 -3.23 13.11 -4.59
C TYR A 177 -1.99 12.65 -3.85
N VAL A 178 -0.84 12.89 -4.43
CA VAL A 178 0.45 12.76 -3.78
C VAL A 178 1.04 14.16 -3.70
N PHE A 179 1.12 14.72 -2.50
CA PHE A 179 1.79 16.00 -2.29
C PHE A 179 3.29 15.83 -2.51
N LYS A 180 3.98 16.92 -2.82
CA LYS A 180 5.41 16.91 -3.12
C LYS A 180 6.19 16.12 -2.07
N GLN A 181 6.80 15.03 -2.49
CA GLN A 181 7.63 14.16 -1.66
C GLN A 181 8.70 13.47 -2.50
N LYS A 182 9.79 13.07 -1.84
CA LYS A 182 10.91 12.41 -2.51
C LYS A 182 10.55 10.97 -2.85
N VAL A 183 10.82 10.57 -4.09
CA VAL A 183 10.74 9.18 -4.53
C VAL A 183 12.02 8.47 -4.10
N VAL A 184 11.86 7.35 -3.41
CA VAL A 184 12.96 6.41 -3.14
C VAL A 184 12.54 5.10 -3.78
N GLY A 185 13.24 4.73 -4.85
CA GLY A 185 12.98 3.50 -5.58
C GLY A 185 13.46 2.25 -4.86
N ASN A 186 13.13 1.09 -5.43
CA ASN A 186 13.56 -0.23 -4.96
C ASN A 186 13.18 -0.53 -3.49
N ARG A 187 12.06 0.02 -3.03
CA ARG A 187 11.50 -0.31 -1.73
C ARG A 187 11.06 -1.78 -1.69
N THR A 188 10.99 -2.33 -0.49
CA THR A 188 10.58 -3.71 -0.25
C THR A 188 9.15 -3.78 0.30
N GLU A 189 8.52 -4.94 0.19
CA GLU A 189 7.22 -5.19 0.83
C GLU A 189 7.29 -5.01 2.36
N ALA A 190 8.40 -5.40 2.97
CA ALA A 190 8.61 -5.21 4.42
C ALA A 190 8.64 -3.72 4.81
N GLU A 191 9.28 -2.87 4.00
CA GLU A 191 9.27 -1.41 4.23
C GLU A 191 7.87 -0.81 4.04
N PHE A 192 7.10 -1.31 3.09
CA PHE A 192 5.71 -0.88 2.93
C PHE A 192 4.85 -1.27 4.13
N GLU A 193 4.96 -2.51 4.59
CA GLU A 193 4.23 -2.97 5.77
C GLU A 193 4.61 -2.17 7.02
N GLU A 194 5.88 -1.79 7.18
CA GLU A 194 6.32 -0.91 8.28
C GLU A 194 5.75 0.50 8.16
N ALA A 195 5.78 1.07 6.96
CA ALA A 195 5.19 2.39 6.72
C ALA A 195 3.68 2.38 6.97
N LEU A 196 2.98 1.35 6.50
CA LEU A 196 1.54 1.18 6.72
C LEU A 196 1.22 1.00 8.20
N PHE A 197 2.02 0.24 8.91
CA PHE A 197 1.86 0.03 10.35
C PHE A 197 2.02 1.34 11.13
N THR A 198 3.07 2.11 10.84
CA THR A 198 3.30 3.41 11.47
C THR A 198 2.15 4.39 11.18
N TYR A 199 1.63 4.36 9.96
CA TYR A 199 0.46 5.15 9.57
C TYR A 199 -0.79 4.71 10.34
N GLU A 200 -1.06 3.41 10.47
CA GLU A 200 -2.20 2.86 11.20
C GLU A 200 -2.15 3.24 12.69
N GLU A 201 -0.96 3.23 13.32
CA GLU A 201 -0.76 3.72 14.69
C GLU A 201 -1.15 5.19 14.82
N ALA A 202 -0.55 6.04 13.99
CA ALA A 202 -0.84 7.47 14.00
C ALA A 202 -2.31 7.78 13.70
N LEU A 203 -2.91 7.02 12.77
CA LEU A 203 -4.33 7.14 12.43
C LEU A 203 -5.23 6.74 13.60
N ALA A 204 -4.87 5.66 14.31
CA ALA A 204 -5.61 5.21 15.48
C ALA A 204 -5.53 6.24 16.62
N GLU A 205 -4.36 6.80 16.88
CA GLU A 205 -4.18 7.88 17.86
C GLU A 205 -4.99 9.12 17.50
N GLU A 206 -4.97 9.54 16.23
CA GLU A 206 -5.72 10.70 15.79
C GLU A 206 -7.23 10.48 15.92
N LYS A 207 -7.72 9.29 15.57
CA LYS A 207 -9.12 8.89 15.78
C LYS A 207 -9.49 8.87 17.26
N LEU A 208 -8.60 8.42 18.14
CA LEU A 208 -8.81 8.44 19.57
C LEU A 208 -8.95 9.88 20.11
N LYS A 209 -8.06 10.80 19.65
CA LYS A 209 -8.16 12.23 19.99
C LYS A 209 -9.49 12.86 19.56
N GLN A 210 -10.01 12.43 18.42
CA GLN A 210 -11.29 12.92 17.87
C GLN A 210 -12.52 12.15 18.40
N ASN A 211 -12.36 11.28 19.41
CA ASN A 211 -13.42 10.39 19.92
C ASN A 211 -14.08 9.53 18.83
N LEU A 212 -13.35 9.22 17.76
CA LEU A 212 -13.80 8.30 16.72
C LEU A 212 -13.58 6.87 17.18
N GLN A 213 -14.48 5.97 16.80
CA GLN A 213 -14.56 4.57 17.26
C GLN A 213 -13.25 3.79 17.10
N VAL A 214 -12.44 3.78 18.15
CA VAL A 214 -11.25 2.96 18.33
C VAL A 214 -11.28 2.33 19.71
N PHE A 215 -10.55 1.22 19.86
CA PHE A 215 -10.45 0.50 21.13
C PHE A 215 -8.98 0.46 21.55
N LYS A 216 -8.72 0.76 22.82
CA LYS A 216 -7.42 0.55 23.41
C LYS A 216 -7.41 -0.79 24.14
N VAL A 217 -6.40 -1.60 23.92
CA VAL A 217 -6.23 -2.94 24.47
C VAL A 217 -4.90 -3.02 25.22
N ASN A 218 -4.80 -3.94 26.16
CA ASN A 218 -3.56 -4.23 26.85
C ASN A 218 -2.86 -5.39 26.13
N PRO A 219 -1.69 -5.18 25.49
CA PRO A 219 -0.95 -6.27 24.83
C PRO A 219 -0.55 -7.40 25.77
N GLN A 220 -0.33 -7.12 27.05
CA GLN A 220 0.03 -8.13 28.04
C GLN A 220 -1.04 -9.18 28.20
N ASP A 221 -2.33 -8.79 28.17
CA ASP A 221 -3.44 -9.74 28.26
C ASP A 221 -3.45 -10.75 27.11
N ALA A 222 -3.05 -10.30 25.89
CA ALA A 222 -2.93 -11.20 24.74
C ALA A 222 -1.75 -12.18 24.92
N ILE A 223 -0.63 -11.71 25.44
CA ILE A 223 0.56 -12.53 25.72
C ILE A 223 0.25 -13.58 26.77
N ASP A 224 -0.41 -13.17 27.85
CA ASP A 224 -0.83 -14.08 28.92
C ASP A 224 -1.80 -15.14 28.41
N SER A 225 -2.71 -14.77 27.51
CA SER A 225 -3.64 -15.70 26.87
C SER A 225 -2.95 -16.68 25.92
N LEU A 226 -1.89 -16.29 25.23
CA LEU A 226 -1.09 -17.15 24.36
C LEU A 226 -0.17 -18.08 25.18
N GLY A 227 0.36 -17.59 26.32
CA GLY A 227 1.39 -18.29 27.10
C GLY A 227 2.70 -18.44 26.32
N THR A 228 3.46 -19.47 26.62
CA THR A 228 4.80 -19.71 26.00
C THR A 228 4.72 -20.53 24.72
N GLN A 229 3.67 -21.32 24.53
CA GLN A 229 3.47 -22.17 23.35
C GLN A 229 2.00 -22.47 23.10
N LYS A 230 1.61 -22.49 21.83
CA LYS A 230 0.28 -22.96 21.37
C LYS A 230 0.40 -23.73 20.07
N THR A 231 -0.46 -24.72 19.88
CA THR A 231 -0.58 -25.46 18.62
C THR A 231 -1.69 -24.85 17.77
N PHE A 232 -1.35 -24.38 16.59
CA PHE A 232 -2.25 -23.76 15.64
C PHE A 232 -2.67 -24.77 14.58
N ASN A 233 -3.97 -24.83 14.27
CA ASN A 233 -4.44 -25.49 13.06
C ASN A 233 -4.08 -24.59 11.86
N ALA A 234 -3.40 -25.13 10.89
CA ALA A 234 -2.86 -24.35 9.79
C ALA A 234 -3.11 -24.98 8.42
N THR A 235 -3.24 -24.12 7.42
CA THR A 235 -3.05 -24.47 6.01
C THR A 235 -1.75 -23.84 5.57
N VAL A 236 -0.79 -24.67 5.20
CA VAL A 236 0.50 -24.25 4.67
C VAL A 236 0.52 -24.48 3.18
N THR A 237 0.78 -23.43 2.41
CA THR A 237 0.89 -23.49 0.95
C THR A 237 2.33 -23.25 0.55
N TYR A 238 2.89 -24.18 -0.21
CA TYR A 238 4.21 -24.09 -0.81
C TYR A 238 4.18 -24.70 -2.22
N GLU A 239 4.80 -24.04 -3.20
CA GLU A 239 4.77 -24.46 -4.62
C GLU A 239 3.35 -24.75 -5.13
N LYS A 240 2.41 -23.90 -4.78
CA LYS A 240 0.97 -24.01 -5.12
C LYS A 240 0.25 -25.25 -4.51
N LYS A 241 0.91 -26.00 -3.64
CA LYS A 241 0.34 -27.15 -2.94
C LYS A 241 -0.02 -26.76 -1.51
N ALA A 242 -1.30 -26.84 -1.17
CA ALA A 242 -1.80 -26.61 0.18
C ALA A 242 -1.76 -27.90 1.01
N THR A 243 -1.26 -27.83 2.21
CA THR A 243 -1.15 -28.96 3.17
C THR A 243 -1.71 -28.52 4.52
N LYS A 244 -2.62 -29.28 5.09
CA LYS A 244 -3.08 -29.05 6.48
C LYS A 244 -2.03 -29.57 7.45
N ALA A 245 -1.73 -28.78 8.49
CA ALA A 245 -0.74 -29.09 9.50
C ALA A 245 -1.15 -28.54 10.87
N GLN A 246 -0.56 -29.07 11.91
CA GLN A 246 -0.57 -28.47 13.24
C GLN A 246 0.80 -27.87 13.52
N LEU A 247 0.82 -26.57 13.80
CA LEU A 247 2.05 -25.82 13.98
C LEU A 247 2.22 -25.43 15.45
N PRO A 248 3.22 -25.99 16.16
CA PRO A 248 3.53 -25.63 17.53
C PRO A 248 4.32 -24.31 17.56
N LEU A 249 3.63 -23.19 17.69
CA LEU A 249 4.24 -21.88 17.79
C LEU A 249 4.66 -21.59 19.22
N SER A 250 5.90 -21.15 19.38
CA SER A 250 6.45 -20.68 20.67
C SER A 250 6.51 -19.16 20.70
N PHE A 251 6.27 -18.58 21.88
CA PHE A 251 6.23 -17.15 22.12
C PHE A 251 7.21 -16.77 23.20
N SER A 252 8.03 -15.75 22.96
CA SER A 252 8.89 -15.17 23.98
C SER A 252 8.82 -13.64 23.93
N TRP A 253 8.78 -13.03 25.10
CA TRP A 253 8.54 -11.61 25.27
C TRP A 253 9.78 -10.95 25.85
N ASN A 254 10.26 -9.85 25.22
CA ASN A 254 11.50 -9.18 25.60
C ASN A 254 11.28 -7.98 26.55
N GLY A 255 10.04 -7.71 26.94
CA GLY A 255 9.73 -6.53 27.74
C GLY A 255 9.82 -5.23 26.96
N LYS A 256 9.78 -4.11 27.70
CA LYS A 256 9.77 -2.78 27.12
C LYS A 256 11.18 -2.35 26.74
N GLU A 257 11.40 -2.03 25.47
CA GLU A 257 12.66 -1.46 24.98
C GLU A 257 12.41 -0.21 24.13
N GLY A 258 13.09 0.88 24.46
CA GLY A 258 13.18 2.09 23.66
C GLY A 258 11.84 2.67 23.21
N ARG A 259 11.60 2.66 21.90
CA ARG A 259 10.38 3.18 21.26
C ARG A 259 9.18 2.23 21.30
N ASP A 260 9.38 1.00 21.76
CA ASP A 260 8.33 -0.02 21.85
C ASP A 260 7.84 -0.12 23.30
N PRO A 261 6.94 0.77 23.77
CA PRO A 261 6.48 0.81 25.16
C PRO A 261 5.79 -0.49 25.60
N ALA A 262 5.24 -1.24 24.65
CA ALA A 262 4.66 -2.57 24.88
C ALA A 262 5.68 -3.71 24.73
N GLY A 263 6.94 -3.42 24.36
CA GLY A 263 7.98 -4.42 24.13
C GLY A 263 7.81 -5.19 22.82
N ARG A 264 8.68 -6.18 22.60
CA ARG A 264 8.67 -7.03 21.40
C ARG A 264 8.35 -8.47 21.72
N LEU A 265 7.53 -9.08 20.88
CA LEU A 265 7.21 -10.51 20.91
C LEU A 265 8.00 -11.23 19.83
N THR A 266 8.69 -12.31 20.21
CA THR A 266 9.26 -13.26 19.26
C THR A 266 8.30 -14.44 19.10
N VAL A 267 7.91 -14.72 17.87
CA VAL A 267 7.13 -15.89 17.47
C VAL A 267 8.05 -16.85 16.74
N THR A 268 8.11 -18.09 17.17
CA THR A 268 8.99 -19.10 16.58
C THR A 268 8.20 -20.35 16.22
N LEU A 269 8.37 -20.84 15.01
CA LEU A 269 8.07 -22.20 14.60
C LEU A 269 9.42 -22.92 14.45
N ALA A 270 9.71 -23.84 15.35
CA ALA A 270 10.86 -24.71 15.18
C ALA A 270 10.69 -25.58 13.95
N LYS A 271 11.77 -26.16 13.44
CA LYS A 271 11.77 -27.02 12.28
C LYS A 271 10.66 -28.09 12.37
N THR A 272 9.59 -27.92 11.59
CA THR A 272 8.36 -28.68 11.68
C THR A 272 8.06 -29.33 10.33
N GLN A 273 7.70 -30.61 10.33
CA GLN A 273 7.31 -31.34 9.13
C GLN A 273 5.96 -30.85 8.60
N VAL A 274 5.90 -30.50 7.31
CA VAL A 274 4.70 -30.11 6.60
C VAL A 274 4.71 -30.77 5.21
N GLY A 275 3.95 -31.81 5.04
CA GLY A 275 3.99 -32.61 3.81
C GLY A 275 5.39 -33.20 3.57
N ASN A 276 5.97 -32.91 2.43
CA ASN A 276 7.29 -33.38 2.01
C ASN A 276 8.44 -32.42 2.33
N GLN A 277 8.21 -31.38 3.12
CA GLN A 277 9.23 -30.40 3.52
C GLN A 277 9.20 -30.21 5.02
N GLN A 278 10.28 -29.63 5.56
CA GLN A 278 10.26 -29.07 6.90
C GLN A 278 10.37 -27.55 6.78
N ILE A 279 9.62 -26.85 7.60
CA ILE A 279 9.60 -25.40 7.64
C ILE A 279 10.04 -24.88 9.01
N GLU A 280 10.71 -23.75 9.03
CA GLU A 280 11.10 -23.03 10.21
C GLU A 280 10.75 -21.55 10.01
N LEU A 281 10.21 -20.90 11.05
CA LEU A 281 9.86 -19.49 11.04
C LEU A 281 10.27 -18.83 12.34
N LYS A 282 10.89 -17.66 12.24
CA LYS A 282 11.12 -16.76 13.37
C LYS A 282 10.64 -15.38 12.97
N ALA A 283 9.81 -14.77 13.80
CA ALA A 283 9.35 -13.42 13.61
C ALA A 283 9.48 -12.62 14.91
N VAL A 284 9.97 -11.39 14.81
CA VAL A 284 10.02 -10.44 15.92
C VAL A 284 9.13 -9.26 15.57
N GLY A 285 8.26 -8.87 16.46
CA GLY A 285 7.32 -7.81 16.22
C GLY A 285 6.77 -7.21 17.51
N ARG A 286 5.90 -6.22 17.33
CA ARG A 286 5.21 -5.55 18.44
C ARG A 286 3.71 -5.64 18.30
N PHE A 287 2.99 -5.62 19.42
CA PHE A 287 1.54 -5.51 19.40
C PHE A 287 1.11 -4.05 19.39
N HIS A 288 0.12 -3.75 18.57
CA HIS A 288 -0.66 -2.54 18.69
C HIS A 288 -1.59 -2.62 19.88
N ASP A 289 -1.62 -1.56 20.66
CA ASP A 289 -2.54 -1.37 21.77
C ASP A 289 -3.84 -0.61 21.37
N ILE A 290 -3.90 -0.13 20.13
CA ILE A 290 -5.06 0.55 19.58
C ILE A 290 -5.46 -0.10 18.26
N ILE A 291 -6.69 -0.54 18.14
CA ILE A 291 -7.25 -1.11 16.92
C ILE A 291 -8.50 -0.35 16.48
N THR A 292 -8.67 -0.21 15.17
CA THR A 292 -9.85 0.45 14.61
C THR A 292 -11.06 -0.50 14.62
N LYS A 293 -12.26 0.05 14.72
CA LYS A 293 -13.51 -0.74 14.63
C LYS A 293 -13.58 -1.60 13.36
N ARG A 294 -12.96 -1.16 12.27
CA ARG A 294 -12.94 -1.88 11.00
C ARG A 294 -12.05 -3.12 11.06
N GLU A 295 -10.87 -2.99 11.66
CA GLU A 295 -10.00 -4.16 11.90
C GLU A 295 -10.68 -5.14 12.85
N PHE A 296 -11.35 -4.61 13.85
CA PHE A 296 -12.18 -5.33 14.76
C PHE A 296 -13.29 -6.11 14.04
N ALA A 297 -14.10 -5.47 13.20
CA ALA A 297 -15.19 -6.11 12.47
C ALA A 297 -14.72 -7.20 11.46
N LYS A 298 -13.52 -7.06 10.91
CA LYS A 298 -12.95 -8.05 9.98
C LYS A 298 -12.64 -9.40 10.66
N TYR A 299 -12.51 -9.39 11.98
CA TYR A 299 -12.19 -10.56 12.82
C TYR A 299 -13.25 -10.76 13.93
N ASP A 300 -14.49 -10.42 13.64
CA ASP A 300 -15.62 -10.40 14.59
C ASP A 300 -15.75 -11.67 15.45
N ASN A 301 -15.41 -12.82 14.89
CA ASN A 301 -15.46 -14.10 15.61
C ASN A 301 -14.33 -14.25 16.66
N ILE A 302 -13.29 -13.43 16.59
CA ILE A 302 -12.18 -13.41 17.55
C ILE A 302 -12.38 -12.30 18.58
N VAL A 303 -13.25 -11.37 18.30
CA VAL A 303 -13.24 -10.03 18.85
C VAL A 303 -14.38 -9.72 19.81
N THR A 304 -14.73 -10.61 20.66
CA THR A 304 -15.53 -10.25 21.82
C THR A 304 -14.62 -9.94 23.01
N GLY A 305 -14.15 -8.70 23.13
CA GLY A 305 -13.42 -8.30 24.34
C GLY A 305 -12.06 -7.60 24.16
N GLY A 306 -11.66 -7.34 22.94
CA GLY A 306 -10.38 -6.70 22.63
C GLY A 306 -9.40 -7.67 21.97
N THR A 307 -8.79 -7.19 20.91
CA THR A 307 -7.82 -7.95 20.09
C THR A 307 -6.57 -7.12 19.89
N CYS A 308 -5.42 -7.69 20.15
CA CYS A 308 -4.15 -7.10 19.79
C CYS A 308 -3.75 -7.54 18.38
N LYS A 309 -3.19 -6.61 17.62
CA LYS A 309 -2.58 -6.86 16.32
C LYS A 309 -1.06 -6.85 16.49
N LEU A 310 -0.41 -7.97 16.21
CA LEU A 310 1.04 -8.03 16.06
C LEU A 310 1.41 -7.74 14.61
N LYS A 311 2.35 -6.86 14.42
CA LYS A 311 3.11 -6.72 13.20
C LYS A 311 4.55 -7.14 13.45
N ALA A 312 5.02 -8.09 12.66
CA ALA A 312 6.43 -8.45 12.69
C ALA A 312 7.25 -7.40 11.94
N VAL A 313 8.33 -6.95 12.57
CA VAL A 313 9.32 -6.02 11.98
C VAL A 313 10.50 -6.78 11.38
N GLU A 314 10.75 -8.00 11.88
CA GLU A 314 11.78 -8.90 11.39
C GLU A 314 11.17 -10.28 11.21
N VAL A 315 11.30 -10.87 10.04
CA VAL A 315 10.81 -12.22 9.76
C VAL A 315 11.88 -12.99 9.01
N THR A 316 12.15 -14.22 9.46
CA THR A 316 13.00 -15.16 8.74
C THR A 316 12.24 -16.47 8.58
N SER A 317 12.14 -16.97 7.35
CA SER A 317 11.60 -18.28 7.03
C SER A 317 12.63 -19.16 6.35
N THR A 318 12.62 -20.45 6.62
CA THR A 318 13.50 -21.42 5.99
C THR A 318 12.73 -22.69 5.65
N ILE A 319 12.94 -23.17 4.43
CA ILE A 319 12.39 -24.42 3.92
C ILE A 319 13.54 -25.42 3.79
N TYR A 320 13.33 -26.60 4.31
CA TYR A 320 14.25 -27.72 4.26
C TYR A 320 13.69 -28.88 3.46
N SER A 321 14.56 -29.77 3.03
CA SER A 321 14.18 -31.12 2.52
C SER A 321 13.37 -31.91 3.56
N ALA A 322 12.72 -32.97 3.12
CA ALA A 322 11.88 -33.81 3.97
C ALA A 322 12.61 -34.40 5.18
N ASP A 323 13.88 -34.75 5.01
CA ASP A 323 14.76 -35.22 6.09
C ASP A 323 15.31 -34.11 7.00
N GLY A 324 15.00 -32.85 6.69
CA GLY A 324 15.42 -31.66 7.41
C GLY A 324 16.91 -31.35 7.36
N LYS A 325 17.69 -32.07 6.54
CA LYS A 325 19.15 -31.92 6.48
C LYS A 325 19.60 -30.85 5.50
N THR A 326 18.90 -30.75 4.35
CA THR A 326 19.26 -29.80 3.30
C THR A 326 18.38 -28.55 3.38
N LYS A 327 18.99 -27.40 3.48
CA LYS A 327 18.34 -26.10 3.38
C LYS A 327 18.03 -25.81 1.91
N LEU A 328 16.75 -25.70 1.58
CA LEU A 328 16.31 -25.46 0.21
C LEU A 328 16.20 -23.97 -0.10
N LYS A 329 15.53 -23.21 0.75
CA LYS A 329 15.30 -21.76 0.60
C LYS A 329 15.33 -21.08 1.97
N THR A 330 15.76 -19.84 1.99
CA THR A 330 15.66 -18.94 3.17
C THR A 330 15.29 -17.55 2.68
N SER A 331 14.42 -16.88 3.39
CA SER A 331 14.03 -15.51 3.11
C SER A 331 13.89 -14.71 4.40
N THR A 332 14.17 -13.41 4.31
CA THR A 332 13.91 -12.41 5.34
C THR A 332 12.85 -11.39 4.89
N LYS A 333 12.18 -11.65 3.76
CA LYS A 333 11.20 -10.74 3.15
C LYS A 333 9.75 -11.11 3.46
N GLY A 334 9.55 -12.10 4.31
CA GLY A 334 8.21 -12.52 4.70
C GLY A 334 7.47 -11.46 5.50
N VAL A 335 6.16 -11.47 5.39
CA VAL A 335 5.25 -10.63 6.18
C VAL A 335 4.41 -11.52 7.08
N LEU A 336 4.49 -11.30 8.39
CA LEU A 336 3.69 -12.00 9.37
C LEU A 336 2.74 -11.02 10.06
N ARG A 337 1.46 -11.35 10.05
CA ARG A 337 0.41 -10.68 10.82
C ARG A 337 -0.20 -11.67 11.78
N MET A 338 -0.32 -11.28 13.03
CA MET A 338 -0.99 -12.09 14.05
C MET A 338 -2.00 -11.22 14.81
N TYR A 339 -3.16 -11.78 15.05
CA TYR A 339 -4.19 -11.21 15.89
C TYR A 339 -4.42 -12.13 17.07
N ALA A 340 -4.34 -11.60 18.28
CA ALA A 340 -4.58 -12.35 19.49
C ALA A 340 -5.66 -11.69 20.32
N ASN A 341 -6.59 -12.48 20.85
CA ASN A 341 -7.67 -11.98 21.70
C ASN A 341 -7.13 -11.74 23.12
N THR A 342 -7.44 -10.57 23.67
CA THR A 342 -7.13 -10.27 25.06
C THR A 342 -8.13 -10.97 25.98
N GLY A 343 -7.62 -11.70 26.97
CA GLY A 343 -8.44 -12.42 27.95
C GLY A 343 -9.10 -13.71 27.44
N LYS A 344 -8.83 -14.12 26.18
CA LYS A 344 -9.23 -15.43 25.64
C LYS A 344 -8.11 -16.07 24.87
N PRO A 345 -7.85 -17.38 25.04
CA PRO A 345 -6.78 -18.06 24.33
C PRO A 345 -7.15 -18.34 22.86
N GLN A 346 -7.23 -17.28 22.06
CA GLN A 346 -7.57 -17.32 20.63
C GLN A 346 -6.60 -16.46 19.84
N ALA A 347 -6.17 -16.94 18.69
CA ALA A 347 -5.32 -16.17 17.79
C ALA A 347 -5.47 -16.63 16.34
N ILE A 348 -5.24 -15.70 15.41
CA ILE A 348 -5.07 -15.97 13.98
C ILE A 348 -3.69 -15.47 13.57
N LEU A 349 -3.00 -16.25 12.74
CA LEU A 349 -1.72 -15.91 12.15
C LEU A 349 -1.80 -16.06 10.64
N ASN A 350 -1.35 -15.03 9.91
CA ASN A 350 -1.16 -15.06 8.47
C ASN A 350 0.28 -14.69 8.15
N PHE A 351 0.96 -15.55 7.43
CA PHE A 351 2.30 -15.35 6.94
C PHE A 351 2.35 -15.51 5.43
N ILE A 352 3.04 -14.60 4.76
CA ILE A 352 3.27 -14.65 3.32
C ILE A 352 4.72 -14.30 3.07
N ASP A 353 5.40 -15.15 2.34
CA ASP A 353 6.76 -14.90 1.87
C ASP A 353 6.78 -14.93 0.33
N PRO A 354 6.90 -13.77 -0.32
CA PRO A 354 6.89 -13.69 -1.78
C PRO A 354 8.14 -14.29 -2.43
N GLU A 355 9.27 -14.36 -1.70
CA GLU A 355 10.52 -14.87 -2.26
C GLU A 355 10.56 -16.40 -2.28
N THR A 356 10.13 -17.04 -1.21
CA THR A 356 10.04 -18.52 -1.14
C THR A 356 8.74 -19.06 -1.68
N GLY A 357 7.68 -18.23 -1.75
CA GLY A 357 6.33 -18.65 -2.09
C GLY A 357 5.61 -19.36 -0.93
N LEU A 358 6.19 -19.37 0.28
CA LEU A 358 5.58 -19.97 1.47
C LEU A 358 4.43 -19.08 1.98
N GLN A 359 3.28 -19.69 2.21
CA GLN A 359 2.13 -19.04 2.84
C GLN A 359 1.63 -19.91 3.99
N ILE A 360 1.29 -19.28 5.10
CA ILE A 360 0.71 -19.96 6.28
C ILE A 360 -0.53 -19.18 6.72
N ALA A 361 -1.67 -19.87 6.73
CA ALA A 361 -2.88 -19.39 7.39
C ALA A 361 -3.17 -20.31 8.57
N ALA A 362 -3.08 -19.79 9.78
CA ALA A 362 -3.15 -20.57 11.01
C ALA A 362 -4.12 -19.95 12.02
N SER A 363 -4.79 -20.77 12.82
CA SER A 363 -5.67 -20.32 13.89
C SER A 363 -5.54 -21.19 15.14
N PHE A 364 -5.77 -20.58 16.29
CA PHE A 364 -5.83 -21.25 17.59
C PHE A 364 -7.08 -20.80 18.33
N GLY A 365 -7.82 -21.75 18.91
CA GLY A 365 -9.02 -21.49 19.71
C GLY A 365 -10.22 -20.95 18.91
N HIS A 366 -10.13 -20.93 17.58
CA HIS A 366 -11.21 -20.56 16.67
C HIS A 366 -11.73 -21.82 15.97
N GLU A 367 -12.99 -22.14 16.16
CA GLU A 367 -13.67 -23.16 15.38
C GLU A 367 -14.14 -22.55 14.06
N HIS A 368 -13.76 -23.18 12.94
CA HIS A 368 -14.18 -22.80 11.60
C HIS A 368 -15.49 -23.45 11.24
#